data_bb49e0a36100d7d4bfdd36faf0967ed1
#
_entry.id   bb49e0a36100d7d4bfdd36faf0967ed1
#
_cell.length_a   1.000
_cell.length_b   1.000
_cell.length_c   1.000
_cell.angle_alpha   90.00
_cell.angle_beta   90.00
_cell.angle_gamma   90.00
#
_symmetry.space_group_name_H-M   'P 1'
#
loop_
_entity.id
_entity.type
_entity.pdbx_description
1 polymer ?
#
loop_
_entity_poly.entity_id
_entity_poly.type
_entity_poly.pdbx_seq_one_letter_code
_entity_poly.pdbx_strand_id
1 'polypeptide(L)'
;MEAVRALMEQYWIRKEDRELYGKTKREINRFRKFLTEQLGWNLISNERILKLEKIPAHAESFMGITEFTEVRDYCMFCAILIFLEDKEDGEQFLLSELVSMLEAQLQESMEIDWTMFIQRKSLVRALKFAEKMGLLEAFDGFSENVAGGIEHEVLYENTGLSRYFASNFGYSISDFSSYKDFETEPVKDLETDRGHFRINRVYRQLAAAPAMYWDQAEDPDALYLKNQRQWVGKYLDEALGGRLHIHKNGAFFVMEEDDCFGEFHPREATVSEVTLNICAELRQRVEEGTMKKEMNDCICISSGEFGEILEACRKKYGCAWSKEFREMQREKLEIVILEYMRSWMLAGTEDGMVRLFPAVGKFTGVYPQDFLQREEEKHG
;
A
#
# COMPACT_ATOMS: atom_id res chain seq x y z
N MET A 1 3.53 20.41 7.34
CA MET A 1 3.79 19.23 6.53
C MET A 1 4.16 18.00 7.36
N GLU A 2 5.10 18.05 8.30
CA GLU A 2 5.51 16.90 9.12
C GLU A 2 4.34 16.17 9.82
N ALA A 3 3.38 16.90 10.37
CA ALA A 3 2.21 16.29 11.02
C ALA A 3 1.33 15.47 10.05
N VAL A 4 1.17 15.93 8.82
CA VAL A 4 0.41 15.18 7.79
C VAL A 4 1.20 13.96 7.38
N ARG A 5 2.50 14.10 7.13
CA ARG A 5 3.38 12.99 6.75
C ARG A 5 3.38 11.89 7.82
N ALA A 6 3.55 12.25 9.09
CA ALA A 6 3.52 11.30 10.20
C ALA A 6 2.20 10.51 10.26
N LEU A 7 1.05 11.16 10.01
CA LEU A 7 -0.25 10.48 9.94
C LEU A 7 -0.45 9.69 8.64
N MET A 8 0.24 10.06 7.55
CA MET A 8 0.22 9.27 6.31
C MET A 8 1.03 7.98 6.46
N GLU A 9 2.20 8.04 7.08
CA GLU A 9 3.10 6.91 7.27
C GLU A 9 2.61 5.93 8.33
N GLN A 10 2.12 6.45 9.47
CA GLN A 10 1.70 5.63 10.59
C GLN A 10 0.21 5.34 10.54
N TYR A 11 -0.19 4.14 10.99
CA TYR A 11 -1.60 3.79 11.15
C TYR A 11 -2.29 4.71 12.16
N TRP A 12 -1.62 4.93 13.29
CA TRP A 12 -1.93 5.92 14.33
C TRP A 12 -0.67 6.35 15.07
N ILE A 13 -0.73 7.51 15.71
CA ILE A 13 0.29 8.00 16.62
C ILE A 13 -0.25 7.86 18.03
N ARG A 14 0.40 7.05 18.84
CA ARG A 14 -0.01 6.81 20.23
C ARG A 14 0.55 7.89 21.15
N LYS A 15 -0.16 8.16 22.28
CA LYS A 15 0.25 9.16 23.30
C LYS A 15 1.57 8.79 23.99
N GLU A 16 1.95 7.52 24.02
CA GLU A 16 3.22 7.02 24.56
C GLU A 16 4.40 7.68 23.83
N ASP A 17 4.29 7.92 22.53
CA ASP A 17 5.20 8.78 21.77
C ASP A 17 4.83 10.26 21.99
N ARG A 18 5.19 10.76 23.17
CA ARG A 18 4.81 12.10 23.64
C ARG A 18 5.26 13.23 22.72
N GLU A 19 6.42 13.08 22.11
CA GLU A 19 6.99 14.11 21.23
C GLU A 19 6.21 14.19 19.93
N LEU A 20 6.10 13.08 19.21
CA LEU A 20 5.40 13.01 17.93
C LEU A 20 3.90 13.32 18.10
N TYR A 21 3.25 12.72 19.11
CA TYR A 21 1.85 12.99 19.43
C TYR A 21 1.59 14.47 19.71
N GLY A 22 2.42 15.08 20.61
CA GLY A 22 2.25 16.47 20.97
C GLY A 22 2.53 17.44 19.82
N LYS A 23 3.53 17.16 18.98
CA LYS A 23 3.85 17.94 17.79
C LYS A 23 2.72 17.84 16.77
N THR A 24 2.32 16.63 16.42
CA THR A 24 1.25 16.39 15.45
C THR A 24 -0.07 16.99 15.89
N LYS A 25 -0.46 16.85 17.16
CA LYS A 25 -1.71 17.41 17.70
C LYS A 25 -1.78 18.93 17.60
N ARG A 26 -0.66 19.64 17.76
CA ARG A 26 -0.61 21.10 17.61
C ARG A 26 -0.73 21.55 16.15
N GLU A 27 -0.10 20.83 15.24
CA GLU A 27 0.02 21.24 13.83
C GLU A 27 -1.15 20.79 12.96
N ILE A 28 -1.79 19.66 13.29
CA ILE A 28 -2.75 18.99 12.38
C ILE A 28 -3.97 19.84 12.09
N ASN A 29 -4.37 20.74 13.00
CA ASN A 29 -5.51 21.61 12.81
C ASN A 29 -5.37 22.52 11.57
N ARG A 30 -4.12 22.88 11.19
CA ARG A 30 -3.83 23.64 9.97
C ARG A 30 -4.26 22.88 8.71
N PHE A 31 -4.16 21.57 8.74
CA PHE A 31 -4.42 20.68 7.60
C PHE A 31 -5.78 19.98 7.70
N ARG A 32 -6.55 20.22 8.77
CA ARG A 32 -7.85 19.54 8.99
C ARG A 32 -8.75 19.65 7.78
N LYS A 33 -8.88 20.85 7.20
CA LYS A 33 -9.71 21.07 6.02
C LYS A 33 -9.28 20.23 4.82
N PHE A 34 -7.97 20.13 4.56
CA PHE A 34 -7.44 19.28 3.51
C PHE A 34 -7.78 17.80 3.76
N LEU A 35 -7.57 17.32 4.98
CA LEU A 35 -7.82 15.92 5.33
C LEU A 35 -9.31 15.55 5.27
N THR A 36 -10.21 16.42 5.76
CA THR A 36 -11.63 16.09 5.88
C THR A 36 -12.47 16.48 4.66
N GLU A 37 -12.17 17.61 3.99
CA GLU A 37 -12.96 18.07 2.84
C GLU A 37 -12.39 17.59 1.50
N GLN A 38 -11.05 17.64 1.34
CA GLN A 38 -10.44 17.24 0.07
C GLN A 38 -10.23 15.72 0.01
N LEU A 39 -9.62 15.12 1.03
CA LEU A 39 -9.43 13.68 1.08
C LEU A 39 -10.67 12.93 1.60
N GLY A 40 -11.58 13.61 2.31
CA GLY A 40 -12.73 12.97 2.93
C GLY A 40 -12.36 11.91 3.97
N TRP A 41 -11.18 12.06 4.60
CA TRP A 41 -10.70 11.16 5.63
C TRP A 41 -11.10 11.66 7.02
N ASN A 42 -11.57 10.76 7.85
CA ASN A 42 -11.89 11.09 9.23
C ASN A 42 -10.62 11.17 10.08
N LEU A 43 -10.50 12.23 10.88
CA LEU A 43 -9.39 12.43 11.82
C LEU A 43 -9.87 12.16 13.25
N ILE A 44 -9.48 11.04 13.82
CA ILE A 44 -9.69 10.69 15.22
C ILE A 44 -8.57 11.34 16.03
N SER A 45 -8.94 12.20 16.95
CA SER A 45 -8.00 12.88 17.86
C SER A 45 -8.57 12.87 19.27
N ASN A 46 -8.05 12.02 20.12
CA ASN A 46 -8.45 11.90 21.53
C ASN A 46 -7.22 11.93 22.45
N GLU A 47 -7.36 11.52 23.69
CA GLU A 47 -6.25 11.54 24.66
C GLU A 47 -5.28 10.37 24.53
N ARG A 48 -5.58 9.38 23.69
CA ARG A 48 -4.81 8.13 23.53
C ARG A 48 -4.08 8.07 22.20
N ILE A 49 -4.78 8.47 21.12
CA ILE A 49 -4.30 8.34 19.73
C ILE A 49 -4.63 9.55 18.86
N LEU A 50 -3.83 9.72 17.83
CA LEU A 50 -4.17 10.47 16.62
C LEU A 50 -4.19 9.47 15.47
N LYS A 51 -5.34 9.29 14.82
CA LYS A 51 -5.52 8.38 13.69
C LYS A 51 -6.19 9.11 12.54
N LEU A 52 -5.65 8.89 11.35
CA LEU A 52 -6.30 9.29 10.10
C LEU A 52 -6.89 8.04 9.45
N GLU A 53 -8.20 7.99 9.25
CA GLU A 53 -8.87 6.87 8.59
C GLU A 53 -8.66 6.97 7.08
N LYS A 54 -7.54 6.40 6.63
CA LYS A 54 -7.08 6.45 5.23
C LYS A 54 -7.82 5.42 4.39
N ILE A 55 -8.92 5.85 3.80
CA ILE A 55 -9.67 5.03 2.84
C ILE A 55 -9.14 5.37 1.44
N PRO A 56 -8.62 4.40 0.67
CA PRO A 56 -8.10 4.67 -0.68
C PRO A 56 -9.23 5.01 -1.65
N ALA A 57 -8.87 5.55 -2.81
CA ALA A 57 -9.82 5.75 -3.92
C ALA A 57 -10.19 4.41 -4.56
N HIS A 58 -9.20 3.54 -4.74
CA HIS A 58 -9.31 2.18 -5.24
C HIS A 58 -8.43 1.27 -4.38
N ALA A 59 -8.88 0.03 -4.16
CA ALA A 59 -8.11 -0.97 -3.45
C ALA A 59 -7.02 -1.53 -4.36
N GLU A 60 -5.77 -1.32 -3.98
CA GLU A 60 -4.60 -1.82 -4.70
C GLU A 60 -3.92 -2.95 -3.92
N SER A 61 -3.28 -3.86 -4.63
CA SER A 61 -2.66 -5.05 -4.03
C SER A 61 -1.56 -4.74 -3.00
N PHE A 62 -0.94 -3.56 -3.08
CA PHE A 62 0.09 -3.10 -2.15
C PHE A 62 -0.46 -2.43 -0.88
N MET A 63 -1.78 -2.25 -0.76
CA MET A 63 -2.42 -1.55 0.38
C MET A 63 -2.83 -2.48 1.53
N GLY A 64 -2.50 -3.76 1.47
CA GLY A 64 -2.80 -4.74 2.50
C GLY A 64 -1.86 -4.67 3.72
N ILE A 65 -2.13 -5.50 4.72
CA ILE A 65 -1.22 -5.72 5.84
C ILE A 65 -0.05 -6.57 5.35
N THR A 66 1.15 -6.00 5.31
CA THR A 66 2.34 -6.63 4.70
C THR A 66 2.82 -7.87 5.44
N GLU A 67 2.53 -7.96 6.74
CA GLU A 67 2.84 -9.12 7.58
C GLU A 67 1.94 -10.32 7.30
N PHE A 68 0.77 -10.09 6.68
CA PHE A 68 -0.20 -11.16 6.39
C PHE A 68 0.05 -11.75 5.00
N THR A 69 0.19 -13.06 4.96
CA THR A 69 0.50 -13.79 3.72
C THR A 69 -0.70 -14.59 3.19
N GLU A 70 -1.72 -14.77 4.02
CA GLU A 70 -2.90 -15.58 3.69
C GLU A 70 -4.19 -14.90 4.16
N VAL A 71 -5.30 -15.19 3.49
CA VAL A 71 -6.64 -14.72 3.91
C VAL A 71 -6.97 -15.14 5.35
N ARG A 72 -6.49 -16.32 5.76
CA ARG A 72 -6.64 -16.83 7.12
C ARG A 72 -6.06 -15.89 8.18
N ASP A 73 -4.97 -15.20 7.89
CA ASP A 73 -4.35 -14.22 8.81
C ASP A 73 -5.33 -13.09 9.12
N TYR A 74 -6.02 -12.59 8.08
CA TYR A 74 -7.06 -11.56 8.23
C TYR A 74 -8.26 -12.08 9.02
N CYS A 75 -8.73 -13.31 8.74
CA CYS A 75 -9.85 -13.91 9.49
C CYS A 75 -9.51 -14.03 10.98
N MET A 76 -8.33 -14.56 11.32
CA MET A 76 -7.87 -14.68 12.70
C MET A 76 -7.73 -13.31 13.37
N PHE A 77 -7.18 -12.34 12.66
CA PHE A 77 -7.03 -10.99 13.19
C PHE A 77 -8.39 -10.31 13.43
N CYS A 78 -9.35 -10.44 12.52
CA CYS A 78 -10.71 -9.95 12.74
C CYS A 78 -11.37 -10.58 13.96
N ALA A 79 -11.21 -11.89 14.16
CA ALA A 79 -11.74 -12.58 15.33
C ALA A 79 -11.03 -12.14 16.63
N ILE A 80 -9.71 -11.85 16.59
CA ILE A 80 -8.99 -11.23 17.72
C ILE A 80 -9.59 -9.85 18.05
N LEU A 81 -9.90 -9.02 17.05
CA LEU A 81 -10.52 -7.71 17.28
C LEU A 81 -11.89 -7.84 17.96
N ILE A 82 -12.72 -8.82 17.54
CA ILE A 82 -14.02 -9.09 18.16
C ILE A 82 -13.83 -9.52 19.60
N PHE A 83 -12.87 -10.42 19.88
CA PHE A 83 -12.55 -10.85 21.25
C PHE A 83 -12.15 -9.68 22.15
N LEU A 84 -11.28 -8.80 21.64
CA LEU A 84 -10.82 -7.62 22.40
C LEU A 84 -11.92 -6.58 22.62
N GLU A 85 -12.95 -6.54 21.77
CA GLU A 85 -14.09 -5.63 21.94
C GLU A 85 -14.99 -6.04 23.11
N ASP A 86 -15.06 -7.35 23.41
CA ASP A 86 -15.80 -7.90 24.54
C ASP A 86 -15.05 -7.75 25.87
N LYS A 87 -13.78 -7.35 25.85
CA LYS A 87 -12.93 -7.19 27.05
C LYS A 87 -12.86 -5.74 27.52
N GLU A 88 -12.81 -5.54 28.82
CA GLU A 88 -12.58 -4.22 29.41
C GLU A 88 -11.14 -3.73 29.16
N ASP A 89 -10.95 -2.41 29.22
CA ASP A 89 -9.65 -1.78 29.11
C ASP A 89 -8.75 -2.17 30.29
N GLY A 90 -7.56 -2.73 30.04
CA GLY A 90 -6.68 -3.30 31.05
C GLY A 90 -7.07 -4.71 31.54
N GLU A 91 -8.08 -5.34 30.96
CA GLU A 91 -8.45 -6.71 31.31
C GLU A 91 -7.42 -7.71 30.80
N GLN A 92 -6.97 -8.59 31.68
CA GLN A 92 -6.04 -9.66 31.37
C GLN A 92 -6.76 -10.93 30.96
N PHE A 93 -6.19 -11.66 30.01
CA PHE A 93 -6.73 -12.92 29.51
C PHE A 93 -5.61 -13.89 29.09
N LEU A 94 -5.92 -15.16 29.11
CA LEU A 94 -4.99 -16.20 28.70
C LEU A 94 -5.12 -16.50 27.19
N LEU A 95 -4.02 -16.93 26.57
CA LEU A 95 -4.03 -17.40 25.18
C LEU A 95 -5.07 -18.50 24.95
N SER A 96 -5.24 -19.43 25.90
CA SER A 96 -6.23 -20.49 25.82
C SER A 96 -7.68 -20.02 25.74
N GLU A 97 -8.02 -18.90 26.41
CA GLU A 97 -9.33 -18.26 26.27
C GLU A 97 -9.54 -17.74 24.84
N LEU A 98 -8.56 -17.01 24.34
CA LEU A 98 -8.60 -16.45 22.97
C LEU A 98 -8.73 -17.59 21.95
N VAL A 99 -7.91 -18.64 22.05
CA VAL A 99 -7.92 -19.79 21.13
C VAL A 99 -9.29 -20.47 21.11
N SER A 100 -9.90 -20.69 22.28
CA SER A 100 -11.22 -21.32 22.39
C SER A 100 -12.31 -20.48 21.71
N MET A 101 -12.23 -19.15 21.83
CA MET A 101 -13.17 -18.24 21.18
C MET A 101 -12.94 -18.20 19.67
N LEU A 102 -11.67 -18.18 19.20
CA LEU A 102 -11.35 -18.25 17.78
C LEU A 102 -11.92 -19.51 17.11
N GLU A 103 -11.80 -20.67 17.78
CA GLU A 103 -12.42 -21.91 17.31
C GLU A 103 -13.93 -21.78 17.15
N ALA A 104 -14.61 -21.23 18.16
CA ALA A 104 -16.06 -21.08 18.14
C ALA A 104 -16.53 -20.11 17.05
N GLN A 105 -15.84 -18.98 16.87
CA GLN A 105 -16.24 -17.95 15.90
C GLN A 105 -15.93 -18.30 14.45
N LEU A 106 -14.79 -18.97 14.21
CA LEU A 106 -14.34 -19.25 12.85
C LEU A 106 -14.84 -20.60 12.32
N GLN A 107 -15.46 -21.45 13.17
CA GLN A 107 -15.94 -22.79 12.84
C GLN A 107 -16.84 -22.82 11.59
N GLU A 108 -17.67 -21.80 11.36
CA GLU A 108 -18.55 -21.73 10.21
C GLU A 108 -17.82 -21.30 8.90
N SER A 109 -16.69 -20.60 9.05
CA SER A 109 -15.97 -19.98 7.92
C SER A 109 -14.76 -20.79 7.48
N MET A 110 -14.13 -21.51 8.42
CA MET A 110 -12.92 -22.30 8.18
C MET A 110 -12.73 -23.39 9.23
N GLU A 111 -12.24 -24.54 8.80
CA GLU A 111 -11.84 -25.61 9.71
C GLU A 111 -10.54 -25.22 10.43
N ILE A 112 -10.58 -25.20 11.76
CA ILE A 112 -9.42 -24.91 12.60
C ILE A 112 -8.86 -26.21 13.16
N ASP A 113 -7.59 -26.46 12.87
CA ASP A 113 -6.80 -27.57 13.41
C ASP A 113 -5.45 -27.05 13.91
N TRP A 114 -5.34 -26.86 15.21
CA TRP A 114 -4.11 -26.37 15.84
C TRP A 114 -2.95 -27.36 15.80
N THR A 115 -3.14 -28.59 15.38
CA THR A 115 -2.04 -29.52 15.13
C THR A 115 -1.26 -29.12 13.88
N MET A 116 -1.92 -28.41 12.95
CA MET A 116 -1.31 -27.90 11.72
C MET A 116 -0.43 -26.70 11.99
N PHE A 117 0.87 -26.84 11.69
CA PHE A 117 1.86 -25.78 11.86
C PHE A 117 1.52 -24.47 11.11
N ILE A 118 0.92 -24.61 9.92
CA ILE A 118 0.57 -23.44 9.09
C ILE A 118 -0.51 -22.58 9.76
N GLN A 119 -1.47 -23.20 10.46
CA GLN A 119 -2.52 -22.49 11.19
C GLN A 119 -1.98 -21.79 12.43
N ARG A 120 -1.08 -22.45 13.16
CA ARG A 120 -0.38 -21.80 14.29
C ARG A 120 0.45 -20.61 13.84
N LYS A 121 1.14 -20.70 12.68
CA LYS A 121 1.86 -19.55 12.10
C LYS A 121 0.94 -18.38 11.77
N SER A 122 -0.27 -18.65 11.25
CA SER A 122 -1.27 -17.61 10.98
C SER A 122 -1.68 -16.90 12.27
N LEU A 123 -1.96 -17.65 13.33
CA LEU A 123 -2.28 -17.08 14.64
C LEU A 123 -1.13 -16.22 15.19
N VAL A 124 0.11 -16.71 15.09
CA VAL A 124 1.29 -15.95 15.52
C VAL A 124 1.45 -14.65 14.74
N ARG A 125 1.22 -14.65 13.42
CA ARG A 125 1.27 -13.41 12.62
C ARG A 125 0.20 -12.41 13.07
N ALA A 126 -1.03 -12.89 13.29
CA ALA A 126 -2.13 -12.05 13.75
C ALA A 126 -1.87 -11.46 15.15
N LEU A 127 -1.37 -12.28 16.09
CA LEU A 127 -1.00 -11.82 17.44
C LEU A 127 0.14 -10.81 17.41
N LYS A 128 1.23 -11.11 16.71
CA LYS A 128 2.37 -10.17 16.56
C LYS A 128 1.95 -8.85 15.92
N PHE A 129 1.05 -8.90 14.95
CA PHE A 129 0.50 -7.68 14.37
C PHE A 129 -0.35 -6.90 15.38
N ALA A 130 -1.19 -7.59 16.15
CA ALA A 130 -1.97 -6.96 17.22
C ALA A 130 -1.08 -6.33 18.30
N GLU A 131 0.00 -7.02 18.73
CA GLU A 131 1.01 -6.46 19.64
C GLU A 131 1.73 -5.24 19.04
N LYS A 132 2.19 -5.35 17.79
CA LYS A 132 2.84 -4.24 17.05
C LYS A 132 1.93 -3.01 16.98
N MET A 133 0.65 -3.22 16.75
CA MET A 133 -0.35 -2.15 16.73
C MET A 133 -0.69 -1.64 18.15
N GLY A 134 -0.27 -2.36 19.19
CA GLY A 134 -0.56 -2.03 20.59
C GLY A 134 -2.02 -2.28 20.97
N LEU A 135 -2.70 -3.23 20.34
CA LEU A 135 -4.07 -3.64 20.67
C LEU A 135 -4.10 -4.51 21.92
N LEU A 136 -3.04 -5.27 22.11
CA LEU A 136 -2.79 -6.09 23.29
C LEU A 136 -1.31 -6.02 23.66
N GLU A 137 -1.00 -6.32 24.91
CA GLU A 137 0.35 -6.40 25.43
C GLU A 137 0.58 -7.77 26.06
N ALA A 138 1.70 -8.42 25.72
CA ALA A 138 2.09 -9.67 26.37
C ALA A 138 2.69 -9.33 27.75
N PHE A 139 2.07 -9.84 28.81
CA PHE A 139 2.48 -9.58 30.20
C PHE A 139 3.45 -10.65 30.71
N ASP A 140 3.19 -11.92 30.33
CA ASP A 140 4.08 -13.04 30.62
C ASP A 140 4.01 -14.04 29.45
N GLY A 141 5.19 -14.49 29.03
CA GLY A 141 5.34 -15.34 27.85
C GLY A 141 5.67 -14.56 26.58
N PHE A 142 5.76 -15.29 25.46
CA PHE A 142 6.07 -14.72 24.13
C PHE A 142 5.17 -15.35 23.08
N SER A 143 4.52 -14.53 22.26
CA SER A 143 3.70 -14.98 21.14
C SER A 143 4.45 -15.89 20.16
N GLU A 144 5.78 -15.79 20.09
CA GLU A 144 6.62 -16.65 19.26
C GLU A 144 6.59 -18.12 19.68
N ASN A 145 6.38 -18.40 20.95
CA ASN A 145 6.33 -19.76 21.48
C ASN A 145 5.09 -20.54 20.97
N VAL A 146 4.04 -19.83 20.60
CA VAL A 146 2.79 -20.39 20.04
C VAL A 146 3.02 -21.16 18.74
N ALA A 147 4.02 -20.77 17.96
CA ALA A 147 4.38 -21.48 16.73
C ALA A 147 4.87 -22.93 16.99
N GLY A 148 5.48 -23.18 18.16
CA GLY A 148 5.92 -24.49 18.60
C GLY A 148 4.79 -25.39 19.12
N GLY A 149 3.73 -24.81 19.66
CA GLY A 149 2.54 -25.49 20.20
C GLY A 149 1.70 -24.51 21.02
N ILE A 150 0.39 -24.72 21.02
CA ILE A 150 -0.58 -23.90 21.77
C ILE A 150 -0.52 -24.24 23.29
N GLU A 151 0.26 -25.23 23.66
CA GLU A 151 0.43 -25.64 25.07
C GLU A 151 1.21 -24.60 25.90
N HIS A 152 1.88 -23.63 25.23
CA HIS A 152 2.55 -22.53 25.92
C HIS A 152 1.54 -21.44 26.26
N GLU A 153 1.20 -21.33 27.52
CA GLU A 153 0.30 -20.27 28.00
C GLU A 153 1.00 -18.92 27.95
N VAL A 154 0.28 -17.92 27.45
CA VAL A 154 0.71 -16.52 27.39
C VAL A 154 -0.38 -15.68 28.03
N LEU A 155 0.01 -14.80 28.95
CA LEU A 155 -0.90 -13.82 29.55
C LEU A 155 -0.84 -12.51 28.77
N TYR A 156 -1.96 -12.08 28.26
CA TYR A 156 -2.13 -10.81 27.54
C TYR A 156 -2.98 -9.83 28.35
N GLU A 157 -2.82 -8.55 28.04
CA GLU A 157 -3.66 -7.47 28.54
C GLU A 157 -4.27 -6.70 27.37
N ASN A 158 -5.59 -6.46 27.41
CA ASN A 158 -6.29 -5.63 26.44
C ASN A 158 -5.99 -4.15 26.68
N THR A 159 -5.46 -3.46 25.69
CA THR A 159 -5.18 -2.02 25.79
C THR A 159 -6.41 -1.13 25.56
N GLY A 160 -7.53 -1.70 25.09
CA GLY A 160 -8.74 -0.97 24.70
C GLY A 160 -8.60 -0.14 23.44
N LEU A 161 -7.54 -0.33 22.64
CA LEU A 161 -7.36 0.37 21.35
C LEU A 161 -8.07 -0.32 20.19
N SER A 162 -8.55 -1.57 20.35
CA SER A 162 -9.29 -2.33 19.32
C SER A 162 -10.45 -1.55 18.73
N ARG A 163 -11.22 -0.83 19.56
CA ARG A 163 -12.34 0.02 19.16
C ARG A 163 -12.01 1.12 18.16
N TYR A 164 -10.75 1.52 18.07
CA TYR A 164 -10.28 2.52 17.11
C TYR A 164 -9.61 1.90 15.89
N PHE A 165 -9.44 0.58 15.85
CA PHE A 165 -8.75 -0.08 14.74
C PHE A 165 -9.63 -0.11 13.50
N ALA A 166 -10.83 -0.65 13.57
CA ALA A 166 -11.75 -0.64 12.44
C ALA A 166 -12.23 0.78 12.11
N SER A 167 -12.47 1.04 10.82
CA SER A 167 -13.08 2.29 10.38
C SER A 167 -14.61 2.21 10.54
N ASN A 168 -15.20 3.30 11.00
CA ASN A 168 -16.65 3.42 11.05
C ASN A 168 -17.20 3.85 9.68
N PHE A 169 -18.00 2.98 9.08
CA PHE A 169 -18.75 3.31 7.88
C PHE A 169 -20.08 3.96 8.28
N GLY A 170 -20.40 5.11 7.73
CA GLY A 170 -21.68 5.81 7.97
C GLY A 170 -22.91 5.10 7.35
N TYR A 171 -22.73 3.88 6.84
CA TYR A 171 -23.72 3.07 6.14
C TYR A 171 -23.54 1.58 6.47
N SER A 172 -24.63 0.81 6.25
CA SER A 172 -24.58 -0.65 6.43
C SER A 172 -23.73 -1.29 5.36
N ILE A 173 -22.77 -2.12 5.78
CA ILE A 173 -21.91 -2.93 4.90
C ILE A 173 -22.44 -4.37 4.73
N SER A 174 -23.54 -4.72 5.39
CA SER A 174 -24.12 -6.06 5.35
C SER A 174 -24.61 -6.49 3.95
N ASP A 175 -24.89 -5.52 3.09
CA ASP A 175 -25.35 -5.77 1.72
C ASP A 175 -24.22 -5.83 0.70
N PHE A 176 -22.98 -5.63 1.15
CA PHE A 176 -21.82 -5.68 0.27
C PHE A 176 -21.46 -7.11 -0.10
N SER A 177 -21.16 -7.34 -1.37
CA SER A 177 -20.81 -8.65 -1.94
C SER A 177 -19.33 -8.74 -2.33
N SER A 178 -18.67 -7.60 -2.50
CA SER A 178 -17.27 -7.54 -2.90
C SER A 178 -16.58 -6.29 -2.34
N TYR A 179 -15.23 -6.28 -2.35
CA TYR A 179 -14.46 -5.10 -1.98
C TYR A 179 -14.75 -3.88 -2.87
N LYS A 180 -15.20 -4.09 -4.11
CA LYS A 180 -15.57 -3.00 -5.04
C LYS A 180 -16.78 -2.19 -4.54
N ASP A 181 -17.60 -2.78 -3.68
CA ASP A 181 -18.74 -2.09 -3.10
C ASP A 181 -18.30 -0.97 -2.14
N PHE A 182 -17.09 -1.09 -1.55
CA PHE A 182 -16.48 -0.01 -0.75
C PHE A 182 -15.92 1.14 -1.60
N GLU A 183 -15.62 0.91 -2.86
CA GLU A 183 -15.16 1.94 -3.80
C GLU A 183 -16.33 2.74 -4.40
N THR A 184 -17.52 2.13 -4.43
CA THR A 184 -18.76 2.73 -4.86
C THR A 184 -19.48 3.24 -3.63
N GLU A 185 -19.42 4.54 -3.38
CA GLU A 185 -20.14 5.12 -2.26
C GLU A 185 -21.66 4.93 -2.43
N PRO A 186 -22.33 4.45 -1.37
CA PRO A 186 -23.78 4.30 -1.42
C PRO A 186 -24.41 5.68 -1.62
N VAL A 187 -24.87 5.94 -2.83
CA VAL A 187 -25.54 7.19 -3.19
C VAL A 187 -26.88 7.23 -2.47
N LYS A 188 -26.90 7.80 -1.28
CA LYS A 188 -28.13 8.31 -0.67
C LYS A 188 -28.21 9.79 -1.01
N ASP A 189 -28.96 10.07 -2.08
CA ASP A 189 -29.53 11.36 -2.44
C ASP A 189 -28.58 12.59 -2.51
N LEU A 190 -28.55 13.16 -3.70
CA LEU A 190 -28.25 14.52 -4.16
C LEU A 190 -27.00 14.63 -5.04
N GLU A 191 -27.14 15.36 -6.14
CA GLU A 191 -26.04 15.73 -7.08
C GLU A 191 -24.86 16.42 -6.37
N THR A 192 -25.11 17.03 -5.21
CA THR A 192 -24.09 17.68 -4.37
C THR A 192 -23.10 16.66 -3.79
N ASP A 193 -23.60 15.51 -3.34
CA ASP A 193 -22.74 14.46 -2.75
C ASP A 193 -21.84 13.84 -3.81
N ARG A 194 -22.34 13.62 -5.03
CA ARG A 194 -21.54 13.11 -6.15
C ARG A 194 -20.34 14.01 -6.48
N GLY A 195 -20.48 15.31 -6.31
CA GLY A 195 -19.41 16.29 -6.52
C GLY A 195 -18.29 16.11 -5.48
N HIS A 196 -18.66 16.00 -4.20
CA HIS A 196 -17.70 15.80 -3.10
C HIS A 196 -16.98 14.46 -3.21
N PHE A 197 -17.68 13.40 -3.55
CA PHE A 197 -17.10 12.06 -3.72
C PHE A 197 -16.04 12.03 -4.82
N ARG A 198 -16.30 12.69 -5.95
CA ARG A 198 -15.32 12.84 -7.02
C ARG A 198 -14.08 13.58 -6.55
N ILE A 199 -14.26 14.68 -5.83
CA ILE A 199 -13.17 15.45 -5.25
C ILE A 199 -12.31 14.54 -4.37
N ASN A 200 -12.94 13.86 -3.42
CA ASN A 200 -12.24 12.98 -2.49
C ASN A 200 -11.50 11.85 -3.24
N ARG A 201 -12.13 11.21 -4.22
CA ARG A 201 -11.50 10.14 -5.01
C ARG A 201 -10.26 10.63 -5.74
N VAL A 202 -10.33 11.77 -6.42
CA VAL A 202 -9.18 12.35 -7.13
C VAL A 202 -8.03 12.69 -6.16
N TYR A 203 -8.34 13.35 -5.04
CA TYR A 203 -7.30 13.69 -4.05
C TYR A 203 -6.72 12.46 -3.37
N ARG A 204 -7.54 11.46 -3.02
CA ARG A 204 -7.07 10.18 -2.44
C ARG A 204 -6.13 9.45 -3.40
N GLN A 205 -6.52 9.36 -4.69
CA GLN A 205 -5.68 8.70 -5.69
C GLN A 205 -4.32 9.37 -5.83
N LEU A 206 -4.28 10.70 -5.88
CA LEU A 206 -3.03 11.46 -6.02
C LEU A 206 -2.18 11.49 -4.74
N ALA A 207 -2.80 11.36 -3.55
CA ALA A 207 -2.09 11.41 -2.28
C ALA A 207 -1.66 10.03 -1.75
N ALA A 208 -2.35 8.95 -2.11
CA ALA A 208 -2.15 7.63 -1.53
C ALA A 208 -1.77 6.54 -2.55
N ALA A 209 -1.73 6.86 -3.84
CA ALA A 209 -1.30 5.93 -4.89
C ALA A 209 -0.23 6.56 -5.79
N PRO A 210 0.66 5.76 -6.40
CA PRO A 210 1.75 6.24 -7.25
C PRO A 210 1.27 6.97 -8.49
N ALA A 211 0.08 6.65 -9.00
CA ALA A 211 -0.45 7.20 -10.23
C ALA A 211 -1.98 7.24 -10.23
N MET A 212 -2.53 8.12 -11.05
CA MET A 212 -3.93 8.14 -11.44
C MET A 212 -4.00 7.99 -12.95
N TYR A 213 -4.64 6.92 -13.45
CA TYR A 213 -4.80 6.67 -14.88
C TYR A 213 -6.24 6.80 -15.32
N TRP A 214 -6.45 7.08 -16.60
CA TRP A 214 -7.75 7.07 -17.27
C TRP A 214 -7.60 6.58 -18.71
N ASP A 215 -8.55 5.77 -19.17
CA ASP A 215 -8.54 5.20 -20.52
C ASP A 215 -9.17 6.15 -21.56
N GLN A 216 -10.11 6.99 -21.12
CA GLN A 216 -10.87 7.88 -22.01
C GLN A 216 -10.69 9.35 -21.62
N ALA A 217 -10.68 10.22 -22.63
CA ALA A 217 -10.52 11.66 -22.44
C ALA A 217 -11.68 12.31 -21.66
N GLU A 218 -12.86 11.70 -21.75
CA GLU A 218 -14.11 12.13 -21.14
C GLU A 218 -14.31 11.58 -19.72
N ASP A 219 -13.31 10.86 -19.17
CA ASP A 219 -13.36 10.39 -17.79
C ASP A 219 -13.67 11.54 -16.83
N PRO A 220 -14.72 11.43 -15.97
CA PRO A 220 -15.18 12.56 -15.14
C PRO A 220 -14.14 13.03 -14.13
N ASP A 221 -13.29 12.13 -13.61
CA ASP A 221 -12.24 12.45 -12.64
C ASP A 221 -11.07 13.13 -13.33
N ALA A 222 -10.71 12.66 -14.54
CA ALA A 222 -9.70 13.29 -15.37
C ALA A 222 -10.12 14.71 -15.80
N LEU A 223 -11.40 14.91 -16.18
CA LEU A 223 -11.94 16.22 -16.51
C LEU A 223 -11.92 17.16 -15.30
N TYR A 224 -12.34 16.69 -14.13
CA TYR A 224 -12.24 17.46 -12.90
C TYR A 224 -10.80 17.88 -12.61
N LEU A 225 -9.87 16.93 -12.65
CA LEU A 225 -8.45 17.19 -12.40
C LEU A 225 -7.85 18.20 -13.37
N LYS A 226 -8.11 18.05 -14.68
CA LYS A 226 -7.63 18.98 -15.71
C LYS A 226 -8.18 20.40 -15.52
N ASN A 227 -9.48 20.53 -15.16
CA ASN A 227 -10.12 21.80 -14.92
C ASN A 227 -9.66 22.48 -13.62
N GLN A 228 -9.40 21.71 -12.58
CA GLN A 228 -9.02 22.20 -11.24
C GLN A 228 -7.53 22.05 -10.92
N ARG A 229 -6.69 21.78 -11.92
CA ARG A 229 -5.27 21.44 -11.79
C ARG A 229 -4.46 22.36 -10.87
N GLN A 230 -4.73 23.67 -10.92
CA GLN A 230 -4.02 24.66 -10.11
C GLN A 230 -4.35 24.52 -8.62
N TRP A 231 -5.64 24.33 -8.30
CA TRP A 231 -6.10 24.15 -6.93
C TRP A 231 -5.69 22.81 -6.36
N VAL A 232 -5.86 21.73 -7.14
CA VAL A 232 -5.44 20.39 -6.72
C VAL A 232 -3.93 20.36 -6.46
N GLY A 233 -3.12 20.88 -7.39
CA GLY A 233 -1.68 20.97 -7.22
C GLY A 233 -1.27 21.77 -5.99
N LYS A 234 -1.90 22.94 -5.79
CA LYS A 234 -1.63 23.80 -4.64
C LYS A 234 -1.92 23.11 -3.29
N TYR A 235 -3.10 22.49 -3.15
CA TYR A 235 -3.47 21.84 -1.89
C TYR A 235 -2.58 20.64 -1.58
N LEU A 236 -2.22 19.84 -2.60
CA LEU A 236 -1.31 18.72 -2.42
C LEU A 236 0.12 19.20 -2.04
N ASP A 237 0.61 20.24 -2.71
CA ASP A 237 1.93 20.85 -2.42
C ASP A 237 1.98 21.41 -0.98
N GLU A 238 0.97 22.17 -0.57
CA GLU A 238 0.90 22.73 0.79
C GLU A 238 0.84 21.65 1.89
N ALA A 239 0.23 20.50 1.61
CA ALA A 239 0.05 19.43 2.57
C ALA A 239 1.20 18.41 2.59
N LEU A 240 1.70 18.03 1.42
CA LEU A 240 2.64 16.92 1.24
C LEU A 240 4.03 17.37 0.74
N GLY A 241 4.10 18.50 0.01
CA GLY A 241 5.30 19.00 -0.66
C GLY A 241 5.59 18.24 -1.97
N GLY A 242 5.49 18.93 -3.10
CA GLY A 242 5.73 18.32 -4.40
C GLY A 242 4.95 18.98 -5.53
N ARG A 243 4.94 18.35 -6.69
CA ARG A 243 4.34 18.88 -7.91
C ARG A 243 3.40 17.91 -8.57
N LEU A 244 2.25 18.43 -9.01
CA LEU A 244 1.29 17.70 -9.81
C LEU A 244 1.69 17.72 -11.29
N HIS A 245 1.93 16.54 -11.85
CA HIS A 245 2.21 16.34 -13.27
C HIS A 245 0.99 15.69 -13.94
N ILE A 246 0.41 16.38 -14.92
CA ILE A 246 -0.74 15.86 -15.69
C ILE A 246 -0.30 15.60 -17.12
N HIS A 247 -0.57 14.38 -17.59
CA HIS A 247 -0.30 13.90 -18.93
C HIS A 247 -1.60 13.58 -19.67
N LYS A 248 -1.50 13.06 -20.90
CA LYS A 248 -2.65 12.71 -21.73
C LYS A 248 -3.59 11.71 -21.02
N ASN A 249 -3.05 10.62 -20.49
CA ASN A 249 -3.80 9.50 -19.92
C ASN A 249 -3.40 9.15 -18.46
N GLY A 250 -2.81 10.10 -17.74
CA GLY A 250 -2.44 9.89 -16.34
C GLY A 250 -1.97 11.14 -15.63
N ALA A 251 -1.98 11.11 -14.33
CA ALA A 251 -1.45 12.15 -13.45
C ALA A 251 -0.63 11.52 -12.31
N PHE A 252 0.37 12.27 -11.87
CA PHE A 252 1.32 11.88 -10.84
C PHE A 252 1.56 13.06 -9.90
N PHE A 253 1.55 12.81 -8.61
CA PHE A 253 2.06 13.76 -7.65
C PHE A 253 3.50 13.37 -7.30
N VAL A 254 4.46 14.17 -7.76
CA VAL A 254 5.89 13.91 -7.61
C VAL A 254 6.41 14.77 -6.47
N MET A 255 6.93 14.12 -5.44
CA MET A 255 7.50 14.79 -4.28
C MET A 255 8.90 15.32 -4.59
N GLU A 256 9.31 16.40 -3.94
CA GLU A 256 10.68 16.87 -3.98
C GLU A 256 11.57 15.91 -3.16
N GLU A 257 12.84 15.77 -3.50
CA GLU A 257 13.76 14.80 -2.90
C GLU A 257 13.86 14.94 -1.36
N ASP A 258 13.97 16.18 -0.87
CA ASP A 258 14.03 16.49 0.56
C ASP A 258 12.69 16.30 1.29
N ASP A 259 11.62 16.12 0.55
CA ASP A 259 10.25 16.01 1.04
C ASP A 259 9.69 14.60 0.97
N CYS A 260 10.44 13.63 0.41
CA CYS A 260 10.03 12.24 0.34
C CYS A 260 9.84 11.64 1.75
N PHE A 261 8.79 10.84 1.90
CA PHE A 261 8.50 10.09 3.12
C PHE A 261 7.92 8.71 2.75
N GLY A 262 8.01 7.76 3.67
CA GLY A 262 7.62 6.39 3.43
C GLY A 262 8.47 5.69 2.36
N GLU A 263 7.87 4.79 1.60
CA GLU A 263 8.51 4.18 0.44
C GLU A 263 8.37 5.09 -0.79
N PHE A 264 9.40 5.17 -1.61
CA PHE A 264 9.40 5.98 -2.83
C PHE A 264 10.12 5.27 -3.99
N HIS A 265 9.83 5.70 -5.20
CA HIS A 265 10.47 5.24 -6.43
C HIS A 265 10.85 6.46 -7.30
N PRO A 266 12.09 6.49 -7.83
CA PRO A 266 13.19 5.52 -7.65
C PRO A 266 13.86 5.61 -6.27
N ARG A 267 14.46 4.51 -5.82
CA ARG A 267 15.23 4.43 -4.56
C ARG A 267 16.55 3.69 -4.77
N GLU A 268 17.47 3.84 -3.82
CA GLU A 268 18.74 3.10 -3.81
C GLU A 268 18.52 1.62 -3.46
N ALA A 269 18.03 0.86 -4.46
CA ALA A 269 17.86 -0.58 -4.37
C ALA A 269 17.94 -1.19 -5.76
N THR A 270 18.62 -2.33 -5.91
CA THR A 270 18.81 -2.98 -7.21
C THR A 270 17.50 -3.22 -7.96
N VAL A 271 16.43 -3.60 -7.27
CA VAL A 271 15.11 -3.79 -7.90
C VAL A 271 14.59 -2.51 -8.56
N SER A 272 14.81 -1.36 -7.92
CA SER A 272 14.43 -0.05 -8.46
C SER A 272 15.30 0.30 -9.69
N GLU A 273 16.61 0.10 -9.61
CA GLU A 273 17.55 0.35 -10.71
C GLU A 273 17.24 -0.53 -11.92
N VAL A 274 17.03 -1.83 -11.72
CA VAL A 274 16.61 -2.76 -12.78
C VAL A 274 15.30 -2.29 -13.43
N THR A 275 14.34 -1.86 -12.64
CA THR A 275 13.07 -1.34 -13.14
C THR A 275 13.27 -0.09 -14.01
N LEU A 276 14.13 0.85 -13.60
CA LEU A 276 14.48 2.03 -14.40
C LEU A 276 15.13 1.65 -15.73
N ASN A 277 16.01 0.63 -15.73
CA ASN A 277 16.64 0.14 -16.96
C ASN A 277 15.62 -0.47 -17.93
N ILE A 278 14.67 -1.26 -17.39
CA ILE A 278 13.56 -1.84 -18.19
C ILE A 278 12.70 -0.71 -18.77
N CYS A 279 12.35 0.28 -17.98
CA CYS A 279 11.57 1.42 -18.43
C CYS A 279 12.30 2.20 -19.55
N ALA A 280 13.61 2.35 -19.46
CA ALA A 280 14.43 2.97 -20.51
C ALA A 280 14.43 2.14 -21.81
N GLU A 281 14.58 0.83 -21.70
CA GLU A 281 14.53 -0.10 -22.84
C GLU A 281 13.15 -0.08 -23.53
N LEU A 282 12.07 -0.13 -22.74
CA LEU A 282 10.70 -0.04 -23.24
C LEU A 282 10.45 1.28 -23.97
N ARG A 283 10.89 2.38 -23.41
CA ARG A 283 10.80 3.71 -24.03
C ARG A 283 11.56 3.75 -25.35
N GLN A 284 12.78 3.23 -25.39
CA GLN A 284 13.58 3.17 -26.60
C GLN A 284 12.86 2.37 -27.70
N ARG A 285 12.30 1.19 -27.39
CA ARG A 285 11.54 0.36 -28.35
C ARG A 285 10.31 1.06 -28.90
N VAL A 286 9.62 1.86 -28.08
CA VAL A 286 8.50 2.67 -28.54
C VAL A 286 8.96 3.79 -29.49
N GLU A 287 10.06 4.48 -29.16
CA GLU A 287 10.65 5.55 -29.99
C GLU A 287 11.17 5.01 -31.34
N GLU A 288 11.71 3.80 -31.35
CA GLU A 288 12.15 3.08 -32.57
C GLU A 288 11.01 2.49 -33.38
N GLY A 289 9.78 2.49 -32.84
CA GLY A 289 8.60 1.94 -33.52
C GLY A 289 8.51 0.41 -33.50
N THR A 290 9.39 -0.27 -32.76
CA THR A 290 9.36 -1.74 -32.61
C THR A 290 8.31 -2.20 -31.61
N MET A 291 7.81 -1.31 -30.76
CA MET A 291 6.74 -1.56 -29.80
C MET A 291 5.61 -0.54 -29.95
N LYS A 292 4.36 -1.02 -30.01
CA LYS A 292 3.20 -0.15 -30.23
C LYS A 292 2.46 0.12 -28.93
N LYS A 293 2.05 1.37 -28.78
CA LYS A 293 1.17 1.80 -27.68
C LYS A 293 -0.29 1.73 -28.11
N GLU A 294 -1.17 1.44 -27.16
CA GLU A 294 -2.61 1.60 -27.30
C GLU A 294 -3.04 3.07 -27.27
N MET A 295 -4.32 3.35 -27.46
CA MET A 295 -4.86 4.73 -27.44
C MET A 295 -4.70 5.42 -26.08
N ASN A 296 -4.72 4.64 -25.00
CA ASN A 296 -4.52 5.08 -23.61
C ASN A 296 -3.03 5.12 -23.20
N ASP A 297 -2.11 5.00 -24.16
CA ASP A 297 -0.66 4.94 -23.99
C ASP A 297 -0.16 3.72 -23.18
N CYS A 298 -1.01 2.74 -22.89
CA CYS A 298 -0.59 1.44 -22.37
C CYS A 298 0.07 0.58 -23.43
N ILE A 299 0.85 -0.40 -22.99
CA ILE A 299 1.49 -1.41 -23.85
C ILE A 299 1.11 -2.78 -23.28
N CYS A 300 0.50 -3.64 -24.11
CA CYS A 300 0.20 -5.02 -23.72
C CYS A 300 1.14 -5.97 -24.44
N ILE A 301 1.87 -6.79 -23.66
CA ILE A 301 2.82 -7.79 -24.14
C ILE A 301 2.61 -9.10 -23.40
N SER A 302 3.06 -10.21 -23.98
CA SER A 302 3.08 -11.48 -23.29
C SER A 302 4.16 -11.53 -22.20
N SER A 303 4.00 -12.39 -21.18
CA SER A 303 5.05 -12.64 -20.17
C SER A 303 6.36 -13.07 -20.83
N GLY A 304 6.31 -13.84 -21.93
CA GLY A 304 7.50 -14.25 -22.69
C GLY A 304 8.26 -13.06 -23.29
N GLU A 305 7.55 -12.10 -23.91
CA GLU A 305 8.14 -10.85 -24.42
C GLU A 305 8.71 -9.97 -23.30
N PHE A 306 8.03 -9.89 -22.16
CA PHE A 306 8.56 -9.18 -21.00
C PHE A 306 9.87 -9.80 -20.51
N GLY A 307 9.92 -11.14 -20.41
CA GLY A 307 11.14 -11.87 -20.05
C GLY A 307 12.28 -11.66 -21.05
N GLU A 308 12.01 -11.52 -22.36
CA GLU A 308 13.04 -11.19 -23.37
C GLU A 308 13.60 -9.78 -23.17
N ILE A 309 12.75 -8.81 -22.82
CA ILE A 309 13.17 -7.44 -22.49
C ILE A 309 14.06 -7.45 -21.26
N LEU A 310 13.67 -8.18 -20.22
CA LEU A 310 14.41 -8.31 -19.00
C LEU A 310 15.81 -8.92 -19.24
N GLU A 311 15.91 -9.97 -20.06
CA GLU A 311 17.18 -10.56 -20.45
C GLU A 311 18.06 -9.63 -21.31
N ALA A 312 17.44 -8.82 -22.18
CA ALA A 312 18.17 -7.79 -22.92
C ALA A 312 18.77 -6.75 -21.97
N CYS A 313 18.01 -6.30 -20.97
CA CYS A 313 18.50 -5.40 -19.91
C CYS A 313 19.62 -6.06 -19.08
N ARG A 314 19.47 -7.35 -18.72
CA ARG A 314 20.51 -8.09 -17.98
C ARG A 314 21.82 -8.17 -18.75
N LYS A 315 21.76 -8.44 -20.05
CA LYS A 315 22.96 -8.46 -20.90
C LYS A 315 23.64 -7.11 -21.00
N LYS A 316 22.87 -6.02 -21.00
CA LYS A 316 23.38 -4.66 -21.17
C LYS A 316 23.85 -4.03 -19.87
N TYR A 317 23.18 -4.29 -18.75
CA TYR A 317 23.38 -3.60 -17.49
C TYR A 317 23.72 -4.51 -16.32
N GLY A 318 23.68 -5.83 -16.51
CA GLY A 318 23.83 -6.81 -15.43
C GLY A 318 25.16 -6.73 -14.67
N CYS A 319 26.25 -6.26 -15.31
CA CYS A 319 27.53 -5.99 -14.63
C CYS A 319 27.39 -5.00 -13.48
N ALA A 320 26.46 -4.04 -13.58
CA ALA A 320 26.18 -3.03 -12.56
C ALA A 320 25.17 -3.51 -11.48
N TRP A 321 24.45 -4.60 -11.72
CA TRP A 321 23.46 -5.12 -10.77
C TRP A 321 24.13 -5.86 -9.61
N SER A 322 23.45 -5.96 -8.45
CA SER A 322 23.92 -6.79 -7.35
C SER A 322 24.09 -8.24 -7.79
N LYS A 323 25.01 -8.97 -7.11
CA LYS A 323 25.28 -10.38 -7.41
C LYS A 323 23.99 -11.23 -7.39
N GLU A 324 23.11 -10.98 -6.42
CA GLU A 324 21.84 -11.68 -6.31
C GLU A 324 20.99 -11.53 -7.58
N PHE A 325 20.79 -10.32 -8.07
CA PHE A 325 19.99 -10.03 -9.26
C PHE A 325 20.65 -10.51 -10.55
N ARG A 326 21.97 -10.41 -10.63
CA ARG A 326 22.74 -10.87 -11.76
C ARG A 326 22.68 -12.39 -11.96
N GLU A 327 22.73 -13.16 -10.85
CA GLU A 327 22.75 -14.62 -10.85
C GLU A 327 21.34 -15.24 -10.66
N MET A 328 20.30 -14.42 -10.46
CA MET A 328 18.92 -14.89 -10.23
C MET A 328 18.39 -15.61 -11.47
N GLN A 329 17.68 -16.72 -11.28
CA GLN A 329 16.98 -17.40 -12.36
C GLN A 329 15.94 -16.48 -13.01
N ARG A 330 15.78 -16.60 -14.35
CA ARG A 330 14.95 -15.70 -15.15
C ARG A 330 13.51 -15.60 -14.59
N GLU A 331 12.89 -16.74 -14.32
CA GLU A 331 11.50 -16.82 -13.86
C GLU A 331 11.33 -16.11 -12.51
N LYS A 332 12.29 -16.29 -11.60
CA LYS A 332 12.28 -15.62 -10.30
C LYS A 332 12.50 -14.12 -10.44
N LEU A 333 13.42 -13.71 -11.31
CA LEU A 333 13.70 -12.29 -11.56
C LEU A 333 12.48 -11.60 -12.16
N GLU A 334 11.78 -12.25 -13.11
CA GLU A 334 10.55 -11.75 -13.72
C GLU A 334 9.47 -11.51 -12.66
N ILE A 335 9.25 -12.46 -11.76
CA ILE A 335 8.27 -12.32 -10.65
C ILE A 335 8.64 -11.13 -9.77
N VAL A 336 9.88 -11.04 -9.29
CA VAL A 336 10.33 -9.98 -8.38
C VAL A 336 10.19 -8.59 -9.03
N ILE A 337 10.55 -8.47 -10.29
CA ILE A 337 10.44 -7.19 -11.01
C ILE A 337 8.97 -6.83 -11.28
N LEU A 338 8.14 -7.77 -11.71
CA LEU A 338 6.72 -7.49 -11.95
C LEU A 338 5.99 -7.14 -10.65
N GLU A 339 6.27 -7.80 -9.54
CA GLU A 339 5.73 -7.43 -8.22
C GLU A 339 6.12 -6.00 -7.84
N TYR A 340 7.38 -5.62 -8.00
CA TYR A 340 7.84 -4.26 -7.76
C TYR A 340 7.19 -3.25 -8.72
N MET A 341 7.11 -3.55 -10.02
CA MET A 341 6.45 -2.68 -10.99
C MET A 341 4.94 -2.51 -10.69
N ARG A 342 4.29 -3.56 -10.19
CA ARG A 342 2.87 -3.50 -9.78
C ARG A 342 2.67 -2.62 -8.55
N SER A 343 3.55 -2.71 -7.55
CA SER A 343 3.45 -1.86 -6.35
C SER A 343 3.62 -0.36 -6.67
N TRP A 344 4.27 -0.04 -7.78
CA TRP A 344 4.44 1.34 -8.27
C TRP A 344 3.50 1.71 -9.42
N MET A 345 2.49 0.89 -9.70
CA MET A 345 1.55 1.10 -10.80
C MET A 345 2.25 1.34 -12.16
N LEU A 346 3.39 0.69 -12.38
CA LEU A 346 4.12 0.68 -13.66
C LEU A 346 3.65 -0.46 -14.57
N ALA A 347 3.17 -1.55 -13.98
CA ALA A 347 2.65 -2.72 -14.70
C ALA A 347 1.45 -3.32 -13.98
N GLY A 348 0.61 -4.04 -14.74
CA GLY A 348 -0.41 -4.97 -14.27
C GLY A 348 -0.25 -6.31 -14.97
N THR A 349 -0.84 -7.37 -14.42
CA THR A 349 -0.85 -8.70 -15.03
C THR A 349 -2.28 -9.21 -15.08
N GLU A 350 -2.74 -9.62 -16.26
CA GLU A 350 -4.07 -10.19 -16.48
C GLU A 350 -3.98 -11.26 -17.57
N ASP A 351 -4.54 -12.43 -17.32
CA ASP A 351 -4.60 -13.57 -18.28
C ASP A 351 -3.26 -13.92 -18.95
N GLY A 352 -2.15 -13.86 -18.20
CA GLY A 352 -0.81 -14.17 -18.74
C GLY A 352 -0.21 -13.05 -19.60
N MET A 353 -0.87 -11.92 -19.69
CA MET A 353 -0.37 -10.71 -20.33
C MET A 353 0.17 -9.72 -19.29
N VAL A 354 1.18 -8.97 -19.66
CA VAL A 354 1.74 -7.84 -18.91
C VAL A 354 1.26 -6.55 -19.55
N ARG A 355 0.48 -5.79 -18.81
CA ARG A 355 0.03 -4.45 -19.20
C ARG A 355 0.94 -3.42 -18.56
N LEU A 356 1.70 -2.71 -19.37
CA LEU A 356 2.60 -1.64 -18.94
C LEU A 356 1.86 -0.30 -19.00
N PHE A 357 1.93 0.47 -17.93
CA PHE A 357 1.23 1.73 -17.80
C PHE A 357 2.08 2.93 -18.27
N PRO A 358 1.48 4.09 -18.58
CA PRO A 358 2.18 5.27 -19.12
C PRO A 358 3.35 5.77 -18.26
N ALA A 359 3.37 5.51 -16.95
CA ALA A 359 4.45 5.88 -16.06
C ALA A 359 5.80 5.26 -16.43
N VAL A 360 5.82 4.10 -17.10
CA VAL A 360 7.04 3.48 -17.65
C VAL A 360 7.82 4.43 -18.54
N GLY A 361 7.15 5.28 -19.32
CA GLY A 361 7.81 6.29 -20.16
C GLY A 361 8.34 7.49 -19.37
N LYS A 362 7.93 7.68 -18.11
CA LYS A 362 8.32 8.81 -17.26
C LYS A 362 9.52 8.48 -16.37
N PHE A 363 9.52 7.30 -15.75
CA PHE A 363 10.54 6.87 -14.82
C PHE A 363 11.56 5.98 -15.53
N THR A 364 12.58 6.59 -16.12
CA THR A 364 13.63 5.86 -16.86
C THR A 364 14.99 6.21 -16.29
N GLY A 365 15.90 5.25 -16.30
CA GLY A 365 17.29 5.45 -15.89
C GLY A 365 18.23 4.51 -16.62
N VAL A 366 19.43 5.00 -16.92
CA VAL A 366 20.50 4.25 -17.53
C VAL A 366 21.82 4.55 -16.82
N TYR A 367 22.70 3.57 -16.76
CA TYR A 367 24.04 3.81 -16.21
C TYR A 367 24.92 4.56 -17.21
N PRO A 368 25.81 5.44 -16.73
CA PRO A 368 26.84 6.05 -17.55
C PRO A 368 27.76 4.99 -18.18
N GLN A 369 28.18 5.20 -19.42
CA GLN A 369 29.02 4.21 -20.14
C GLN A 369 30.35 3.93 -19.45
N ASP A 370 30.99 4.95 -18.91
CA ASP A 370 32.25 4.82 -18.15
C ASP A 370 32.09 4.03 -16.85
N PHE A 371 30.91 4.05 -16.25
CA PHE A 371 30.57 3.22 -15.11
C PHE A 371 30.43 1.76 -15.51
N LEU A 372 29.70 1.47 -16.58
CA LEU A 372 29.50 0.09 -17.06
C LEU A 372 30.83 -0.55 -17.45
N GLN A 373 31.72 0.16 -18.15
CA GLN A 373 33.05 -0.34 -18.50
C GLN A 373 33.87 -0.73 -17.27
N ARG A 374 33.86 0.09 -16.21
CA ARG A 374 34.55 -0.20 -14.95
C ARG A 374 33.98 -1.42 -14.23
N GLU A 375 32.67 -1.63 -14.27
CA GLU A 375 32.04 -2.80 -13.64
C GLU A 375 32.26 -4.08 -14.47
N GLU A 376 32.30 -4.01 -15.79
CA GLU A 376 32.69 -5.13 -16.66
C GLU A 376 34.11 -5.59 -16.38
N GLU A 377 35.08 -4.66 -16.25
CA GLU A 377 36.46 -4.96 -15.91
C GLU A 377 36.65 -5.61 -14.53
N LYS A 378 35.76 -5.34 -13.56
CA LYS A 378 35.79 -5.96 -12.22
C LYS A 378 35.26 -7.39 -12.20
N HIS A 379 34.41 -7.74 -13.15
CA HIS A 379 33.65 -9.00 -13.14
C HIS A 379 33.99 -9.93 -14.32
N GLY A 380 34.83 -9.48 -15.29
CA GLY A 380 35.41 -10.29 -16.35
C GLY A 380 36.78 -10.80 -15.93
#